data_003ba2eda813dd02a32f0df40ebd6a83
#
_entry.id   003ba2eda813dd02a32f0df40ebd6a83
#
_cell.length_a   1.000
_cell.length_b   1.000
_cell.length_c   1.000
_cell.angle_alpha   90.00
_cell.angle_beta   90.00
_cell.angle_gamma   90.00
#
_symmetry.space_group_name_H-M   'P 1'
#
loop_
_entity.id
_entity.type
_entity.pdbx_description
1 polymer ?
#
loop_
_entity_poly.entity_id
_entity_poly.type
_entity_poly.pdbx_seq_one_letter_code
_entity_poly.pdbx_strand_id
1 'polypeptide(L)'
;MKPQKSNPVLLFFSILMLVSLACSTSAAQPTSTSTSRPKATVTITRTPTNTPRPTVTPRPTRTPNLAATQQMEEYKAEAQGYFDLGYLTTTDGEVTEFDDSTEEWAQLDWYKPSALLTQASDFYVSAHFKWTSAYRSAAESGCGIVFAATEVGDHYAVFLDRSKVLFLDNSRSASYSRPVGTTRGTGIVKFDNPFDKPVEAEFTLIVQDAYAYVLVDGEVVGEYTLSQSRSLEGLIGLALLSGTNKDFGTRCEVTDLHIWVPN
;
A
#
# COMPACT_ATOMS: atom_id res chain seq x y z
N MET A 1 -44.69 13.29 43.49
CA MET A 1 -43.79 14.10 42.67
C MET A 1 -42.88 13.18 41.88
N LYS A 2 -43.04 13.11 40.53
CA LYS A 2 -42.18 12.31 39.65
C LYS A 2 -41.01 13.17 39.15
N PRO A 3 -39.76 12.68 39.15
CA PRO A 3 -38.64 13.45 38.62
C PRO A 3 -38.71 13.51 37.09
N GLN A 4 -38.57 14.69 36.56
CA GLN A 4 -38.57 15.01 35.13
C GLN A 4 -37.19 14.61 34.57
N LYS A 5 -37.15 13.63 33.63
CA LYS A 5 -35.95 13.22 32.92
C LYS A 5 -35.62 14.30 31.90
N SER A 6 -34.51 15.00 32.09
CA SER A 6 -33.95 15.92 31.09
C SER A 6 -33.33 15.11 29.94
N ASN A 7 -33.70 15.47 28.69
CA ASN A 7 -33.18 14.84 27.48
C ASN A 7 -31.75 15.34 27.19
N PRO A 8 -30.71 14.49 27.19
CA PRO A 8 -29.34 14.92 26.99
C PRO A 8 -29.05 15.38 25.53
N VAL A 9 -29.96 15.12 24.60
CA VAL A 9 -29.79 15.48 23.17
C VAL A 9 -29.88 17.00 22.94
N LEU A 10 -30.66 17.72 23.77
CA LEU A 10 -30.83 19.19 23.64
C LEU A 10 -29.62 19.98 24.12
N LEU A 11 -28.80 19.41 25.00
CA LEU A 11 -27.60 20.07 25.55
C LEU A 11 -26.41 20.00 24.56
N PHE A 12 -26.38 19.00 23.68
CA PHE A 12 -25.31 18.85 22.69
C PHE A 12 -25.42 19.84 21.53
N PHE A 13 -26.63 20.25 21.15
CA PHE A 13 -26.83 21.19 20.04
C PHE A 13 -26.49 22.64 20.40
N SER A 14 -26.51 23.03 21.67
CA SER A 14 -26.21 24.41 22.11
C SER A 14 -24.70 24.70 22.16
N ILE A 15 -23.84 23.68 22.25
CA ILE A 15 -22.36 23.85 22.29
C ILE A 15 -21.75 23.93 20.89
N LEU A 16 -22.41 23.36 19.88
CA LEU A 16 -21.88 23.35 18.50
C LEU A 16 -22.05 24.68 17.75
N MET A 17 -22.90 25.60 18.23
CA MET A 17 -23.16 26.89 17.55
C MET A 17 -22.21 28.03 17.95
N LEU A 18 -21.28 27.82 18.88
CA LEU A 18 -20.41 28.89 19.40
C LEU A 18 -18.96 28.89 18.89
N VAL A 19 -18.59 27.98 17.96
CA VAL A 19 -17.21 27.81 17.47
C VAL A 19 -16.99 28.36 16.04
N SER A 20 -17.98 28.95 15.39
CA SER A 20 -17.89 29.37 13.98
C SER A 20 -17.65 30.87 13.73
N LEU A 21 -17.03 31.60 14.67
CA LEU A 21 -16.65 32.98 14.44
C LEU A 21 -15.23 33.26 14.94
N ALA A 22 -14.21 32.96 14.14
CA ALA A 22 -12.93 33.67 14.16
C ALA A 22 -12.04 33.26 12.99
N CYS A 23 -11.59 34.32 12.31
CA CYS A 23 -10.41 34.45 11.45
C CYS A 23 -10.64 34.43 9.94
N SER A 24 -11.11 35.60 9.46
CA SER A 24 -10.69 36.11 8.17
C SER A 24 -9.46 36.98 8.35
N THR A 25 -8.26 36.48 8.11
CA THR A 25 -7.04 37.29 7.94
C THR A 25 -6.82 37.53 6.45
N SER A 26 -7.01 38.80 6.06
CA SER A 26 -6.71 39.32 4.73
C SER A 26 -5.20 39.28 4.48
N ALA A 27 -4.75 38.49 3.51
CA ALA A 27 -3.36 38.47 3.06
C ALA A 27 -3.13 39.67 2.15
N ALA A 28 -2.21 40.54 2.53
CA ALA A 28 -1.76 41.69 1.74
C ALA A 28 -1.02 41.20 0.49
N GLN A 29 -1.46 41.69 -0.66
CA GLN A 29 -0.88 41.44 -1.98
C GLN A 29 0.45 42.22 -2.11
N PRO A 30 1.57 41.62 -2.53
CA PRO A 30 2.81 42.33 -2.74
C PRO A 30 2.72 43.21 -4.00
N THR A 31 3.00 44.52 -3.80
CA THR A 31 3.08 45.50 -4.87
C THR A 31 4.35 45.26 -5.68
N SER A 32 4.23 45.05 -6.98
CA SER A 32 5.35 44.91 -7.91
C SER A 32 6.02 46.26 -8.16
N THR A 33 7.23 46.45 -7.63
CA THR A 33 8.08 47.63 -7.91
C THR A 33 8.72 47.42 -9.29
N SER A 34 8.39 48.32 -10.22
CA SER A 34 9.00 48.36 -11.56
C SER A 34 10.41 48.92 -11.46
N THR A 35 11.42 48.06 -11.62
CA THR A 35 12.83 48.48 -11.75
C THR A 35 13.08 48.96 -13.17
N SER A 36 13.46 50.20 -13.35
CA SER A 36 13.82 50.78 -14.65
C SER A 36 15.06 50.12 -15.23
N ARG A 37 14.91 49.63 -16.45
CA ARG A 37 15.96 48.96 -17.26
C ARG A 37 17.05 49.99 -17.64
N PRO A 38 18.33 49.72 -17.37
CA PRO A 38 19.41 50.60 -17.81
C PRO A 38 19.53 50.55 -19.32
N LYS A 39 19.76 51.75 -19.90
CA LYS A 39 19.94 51.99 -21.37
C LYS A 39 21.26 51.36 -21.79
N ALA A 40 21.20 50.47 -22.77
CA ALA A 40 22.39 49.80 -23.31
C ALA A 40 23.31 50.79 -24.02
N THR A 41 24.57 50.86 -23.58
CA THR A 41 25.66 51.59 -24.27
C THR A 41 26.20 50.69 -25.37
N VAL A 42 26.22 51.19 -26.59
CA VAL A 42 26.78 50.47 -27.75
C VAL A 42 28.31 50.46 -27.65
N THR A 43 28.86 49.32 -27.26
CA THR A 43 30.31 49.10 -27.32
C THR A 43 30.67 48.47 -28.66
N ILE A 44 31.56 49.09 -29.41
CA ILE A 44 32.06 48.62 -30.68
C ILE A 44 32.93 47.37 -30.43
N THR A 45 32.42 46.21 -30.81
CA THR A 45 33.09 44.91 -30.60
C THR A 45 34.13 44.72 -31.69
N ARG A 46 35.36 44.40 -31.31
CA ARG A 46 36.45 43.99 -32.19
C ARG A 46 36.13 42.70 -32.88
N THR A 47 36.57 42.53 -34.12
CA THR A 47 36.43 41.37 -34.98
C THR A 47 36.83 40.10 -34.23
N PRO A 48 35.98 39.05 -34.24
CA PRO A 48 36.30 37.79 -33.53
C PRO A 48 37.43 37.07 -34.26
N THR A 49 38.52 36.77 -33.56
CA THR A 49 39.53 35.82 -33.96
C THR A 49 38.89 34.43 -34.01
N ASN A 50 39.07 33.70 -35.12
CA ASN A 50 38.58 32.31 -35.24
C ASN A 50 39.22 31.42 -34.17
N THR A 51 38.55 31.27 -33.04
CA THR A 51 38.89 30.26 -32.03
C THR A 51 38.49 28.90 -32.56
N PRO A 52 39.36 27.89 -32.56
CA PRO A 52 38.99 26.54 -33.00
C PRO A 52 37.78 26.06 -32.14
N ARG A 53 36.76 25.57 -32.85
CA ARG A 53 35.55 25.02 -32.24
C ARG A 53 35.94 23.87 -31.28
N PRO A 54 35.54 23.88 -30.02
CA PRO A 54 35.85 22.80 -29.10
C PRO A 54 35.35 21.48 -29.69
N THR A 55 36.21 20.49 -29.75
CA THR A 55 35.88 19.12 -30.14
C THR A 55 34.89 18.60 -29.12
N VAL A 56 33.72 18.15 -29.55
CA VAL A 56 32.70 17.57 -28.69
C VAL A 56 33.28 16.31 -28.05
N THR A 57 33.62 16.39 -26.78
CA THR A 57 34.01 15.20 -25.98
C THR A 57 32.82 14.23 -25.99
N PRO A 58 33.01 12.96 -26.38
CA PRO A 58 31.91 12.01 -26.36
C PRO A 58 31.34 11.96 -24.95
N ARG A 59 30.02 12.09 -24.84
CA ARG A 59 29.31 11.97 -23.58
C ARG A 59 29.54 10.56 -23.03
N PRO A 60 29.96 10.40 -21.77
CA PRO A 60 30.15 9.07 -21.18
C PRO A 60 28.88 8.24 -21.35
N THR A 61 29.02 7.08 -21.98
CA THR A 61 27.94 6.08 -22.06
C THR A 61 27.63 5.63 -20.64
N ARG A 62 26.35 5.63 -20.23
CA ARG A 62 25.96 5.13 -18.92
C ARG A 62 26.37 3.65 -18.82
N THR A 63 27.14 3.32 -17.82
CA THR A 63 27.45 1.91 -17.50
C THR A 63 26.13 1.21 -17.14
N PRO A 64 25.79 0.07 -17.75
CA PRO A 64 24.59 -0.68 -17.38
C PRO A 64 24.61 -1.02 -15.88
N ASN A 65 23.49 -0.82 -15.21
CA ASN A 65 23.33 -1.28 -13.83
C ASN A 65 23.02 -2.78 -13.85
N LEU A 66 24.03 -3.61 -13.67
CA LEU A 66 23.91 -5.07 -13.72
C LEU A 66 22.96 -5.60 -12.66
N ALA A 67 22.95 -5.01 -11.44
CA ALA A 67 22.05 -5.42 -10.38
C ALA A 67 20.58 -5.21 -10.76
N ALA A 68 20.22 -4.02 -11.28
CA ALA A 68 18.85 -3.76 -11.73
C ALA A 68 18.43 -4.66 -12.90
N THR A 69 19.39 -5.05 -13.76
CA THR A 69 19.09 -5.98 -14.85
C THR A 69 18.80 -7.39 -14.32
N GLN A 70 19.58 -7.87 -13.36
CA GLN A 70 19.39 -9.17 -12.74
C GLN A 70 18.05 -9.24 -11.99
N GLN A 71 17.74 -8.23 -11.19
CA GLN A 71 16.46 -8.14 -10.46
C GLN A 71 15.26 -8.15 -11.41
N MET A 72 15.33 -7.44 -12.52
CA MET A 72 14.26 -7.45 -13.53
C MET A 72 14.10 -8.85 -14.19
N GLU A 73 15.18 -9.60 -14.39
CA GLU A 73 15.08 -10.97 -14.89
C GLU A 73 14.49 -11.92 -13.85
N GLU A 74 14.73 -11.70 -12.56
CA GLU A 74 14.10 -12.45 -11.45
C GLU A 74 12.59 -12.22 -11.43
N TYR A 75 12.10 -10.98 -11.54
CA TYR A 75 10.67 -10.68 -11.61
C TYR A 75 9.99 -11.27 -12.85
N LYS A 76 10.67 -11.28 -14.01
CA LYS A 76 10.14 -11.94 -15.19
C LYS A 76 10.04 -13.46 -15.02
N ALA A 77 11.03 -14.06 -14.35
CA ALA A 77 11.00 -15.48 -14.05
C ALA A 77 9.88 -15.83 -13.07
N GLU A 78 9.62 -14.96 -12.08
CA GLU A 78 8.52 -15.08 -11.15
C GLU A 78 7.17 -15.01 -11.86
N ALA A 79 6.93 -13.99 -12.68
CA ALA A 79 5.71 -13.86 -13.48
C ALA A 79 5.51 -15.06 -14.43
N GLN A 80 6.60 -15.55 -15.05
CA GLN A 80 6.56 -16.75 -15.89
C GLN A 80 6.15 -17.98 -15.08
N GLY A 81 6.67 -18.14 -13.85
CA GLY A 81 6.30 -19.22 -12.95
C GLY A 81 4.80 -19.21 -12.63
N TYR A 82 4.24 -18.07 -12.32
CA TYR A 82 2.80 -17.94 -12.06
C TYR A 82 1.93 -18.16 -13.31
N PHE A 83 2.41 -17.74 -14.47
CA PHE A 83 1.76 -18.03 -15.75
C PHE A 83 1.76 -19.53 -16.06
N ASP A 84 2.89 -20.22 -15.88
CA ASP A 84 3.01 -21.66 -16.11
C ASP A 84 2.12 -22.49 -15.18
N LEU A 85 1.86 -21.97 -13.96
CA LEU A 85 0.92 -22.55 -13.00
C LEU A 85 -0.55 -22.21 -13.32
N GLY A 86 -0.80 -21.31 -14.27
CA GLY A 86 -2.14 -20.90 -14.66
C GLY A 86 -2.79 -19.87 -13.71
N TYR A 87 -1.99 -19.19 -12.89
CA TYR A 87 -2.46 -18.12 -11.99
C TYR A 87 -2.46 -16.74 -12.64
N LEU A 88 -1.68 -16.56 -13.72
CA LEU A 88 -1.72 -15.38 -14.57
C LEU A 88 -2.13 -15.76 -15.99
N THR A 89 -2.72 -14.83 -16.71
CA THR A 89 -3.11 -15.01 -18.13
C THR A 89 -2.08 -14.47 -19.10
N THR A 90 -1.12 -13.69 -18.62
CA THR A 90 -0.01 -13.10 -19.40
C THR A 90 1.22 -12.94 -18.54
N THR A 91 2.38 -12.85 -19.19
CA THR A 91 3.65 -12.44 -18.55
C THR A 91 4.08 -11.04 -18.99
N ASP A 92 3.30 -10.41 -19.87
CA ASP A 92 3.56 -9.04 -20.32
C ASP A 92 2.96 -8.06 -19.30
N GLY A 93 3.81 -7.38 -18.56
CA GLY A 93 3.43 -6.48 -17.49
C GLY A 93 4.60 -5.67 -16.97
N GLU A 94 4.30 -4.75 -16.07
CA GLU A 94 5.27 -3.87 -15.43
C GLU A 94 5.37 -4.18 -13.94
N VAL A 95 6.60 -4.16 -13.42
CA VAL A 95 6.89 -4.31 -11.99
C VAL A 95 7.21 -2.95 -11.39
N THR A 96 6.59 -2.66 -10.26
CA THR A 96 6.92 -1.51 -9.41
C THR A 96 7.44 -2.01 -8.07
N GLU A 97 8.63 -1.58 -7.70
CA GLU A 97 9.27 -1.84 -6.40
C GLU A 97 8.94 -0.73 -5.41
N PHE A 98 8.91 -1.07 -4.14
CA PHE A 98 8.64 -0.13 -3.06
C PHE A 98 9.72 -0.23 -1.98
N ASP A 99 9.96 0.88 -1.30
CA ASP A 99 10.92 0.95 -0.21
C ASP A 99 10.48 0.08 0.99
N ASP A 100 11.46 -0.48 1.70
CA ASP A 100 11.23 -1.19 2.95
C ASP A 100 10.49 -0.31 3.95
N SER A 101 9.59 -0.91 4.71
CA SER A 101 8.78 -0.19 5.67
C SER A 101 8.58 -0.96 6.97
N THR A 102 8.36 -0.21 8.05
CA THR A 102 7.98 -0.76 9.36
C THR A 102 6.81 0.03 9.90
N GLU A 103 5.74 -0.66 10.22
CA GLU A 103 4.51 -0.08 10.71
C GLU A 103 4.05 -0.73 12.01
N GLU A 104 3.33 0.04 12.83
CA GLU A 104 2.73 -0.43 14.09
C GLU A 104 1.25 -0.05 14.15
N TRP A 105 0.46 -0.96 14.71
CA TRP A 105 -0.96 -0.73 14.94
C TRP A 105 -1.47 -1.44 16.18
N ALA A 106 -2.11 -0.71 17.08
CA ALA A 106 -2.59 -1.20 18.38
C ALA A 106 -4.08 -0.90 18.54
N GLN A 107 -4.94 -1.73 17.97
CA GLN A 107 -6.38 -1.69 18.20
C GLN A 107 -6.95 -3.10 18.15
N LEU A 108 -7.57 -3.52 19.24
CA LEU A 108 -8.12 -4.86 19.41
C LEU A 108 -9.12 -5.22 18.31
N ASP A 109 -8.86 -6.37 17.65
CA ASP A 109 -9.70 -6.96 16.60
C ASP A 109 -10.00 -6.01 15.43
N TRP A 110 -9.04 -5.13 15.12
CA TRP A 110 -9.18 -4.17 14.03
C TRP A 110 -7.93 -4.13 13.15
N TYR A 111 -8.11 -3.75 11.91
CA TYR A 111 -6.99 -3.51 11.01
C TYR A 111 -6.98 -2.08 10.46
N LYS A 112 -5.82 -1.67 10.00
CA LYS A 112 -5.55 -0.35 9.42
C LYS A 112 -4.84 -0.55 8.09
N PRO A 113 -5.35 -0.03 6.96
CA PRO A 113 -4.53 0.21 5.78
C PRO A 113 -3.43 1.22 6.13
N SER A 114 -2.18 0.93 5.79
CA SER A 114 -1.03 1.79 6.14
C SER A 114 -0.51 2.60 4.98
N ALA A 115 -0.32 1.97 3.83
CA ALA A 115 0.13 2.62 2.62
C ALA A 115 -0.73 2.20 1.44
N LEU A 116 -1.09 3.15 0.58
CA LEU A 116 -1.72 2.87 -0.71
C LEU A 116 -0.64 3.00 -1.78
N LEU A 117 -0.44 1.98 -2.57
CA LEU A 117 0.72 1.81 -3.44
C LEU A 117 0.39 2.08 -4.91
N THR A 118 -0.50 1.28 -5.50
CA THR A 118 -0.89 1.36 -6.90
C THR A 118 -2.35 1.00 -7.09
N GLN A 119 -2.85 1.09 -8.32
CA GLN A 119 -4.22 0.72 -8.69
C GLN A 119 -4.17 -0.32 -9.80
N ALA A 120 -4.89 -1.44 -9.59
CA ALA A 120 -5.07 -2.48 -10.59
C ALA A 120 -6.30 -3.34 -10.27
N SER A 121 -6.73 -4.15 -11.24
CA SER A 121 -7.72 -5.23 -11.08
C SER A 121 -7.06 -6.59 -11.04
N ASP A 122 -6.11 -6.81 -11.94
CA ASP A 122 -5.32 -8.01 -12.07
C ASP A 122 -3.87 -7.67 -11.74
N PHE A 123 -3.25 -8.46 -10.87
CA PHE A 123 -1.90 -8.18 -10.38
C PHE A 123 -1.35 -9.36 -9.60
N TYR A 124 -0.06 -9.38 -9.35
CA TYR A 124 0.45 -10.01 -8.15
C TYR A 124 1.24 -9.01 -7.31
N VAL A 125 1.21 -9.20 -6.01
CA VAL A 125 2.04 -8.51 -5.03
C VAL A 125 2.80 -9.55 -4.23
N SER A 126 4.12 -9.36 -4.13
CA SER A 126 5.00 -10.20 -3.34
C SER A 126 5.81 -9.33 -2.37
N ALA A 127 6.00 -9.84 -1.15
CA ALA A 127 6.77 -9.16 -0.11
C ALA A 127 7.27 -10.16 0.92
N HIS A 128 8.41 -9.86 1.51
CA HIS A 128 8.84 -10.56 2.73
C HIS A 128 8.23 -9.87 3.94
N PHE A 129 7.37 -10.58 4.66
CA PHE A 129 6.75 -10.12 5.90
C PHE A 129 7.47 -10.65 7.12
N LYS A 130 7.75 -9.74 8.06
CA LYS A 130 8.19 -10.09 9.40
C LYS A 130 7.36 -9.33 10.41
N TRP A 131 6.65 -10.06 11.27
CA TRP A 131 5.77 -9.42 12.23
C TRP A 131 5.77 -10.05 13.62
N THR A 132 5.44 -9.22 14.61
CA THR A 132 5.26 -9.61 16.01
C THR A 132 4.03 -8.96 16.59
N SER A 133 3.44 -9.59 17.61
CA SER A 133 2.41 -8.98 18.45
C SER A 133 2.97 -8.64 19.82
N ALA A 134 2.57 -7.47 20.35
CA ALA A 134 2.93 -7.01 21.68
C ALA A 134 2.36 -7.90 22.80
N TYR A 135 1.39 -8.73 22.48
CA TYR A 135 0.71 -9.55 23.46
C TYR A 135 0.59 -11.00 23.02
N ARG A 136 1.13 -11.90 23.83
CA ARG A 136 1.21 -13.34 23.57
C ARG A 136 -0.15 -13.99 23.27
N SER A 137 -1.21 -13.55 23.95
CA SER A 137 -2.55 -14.09 23.79
C SER A 137 -3.44 -13.16 22.95
N ALA A 138 -2.81 -12.37 22.07
CA ALA A 138 -3.53 -11.59 21.07
C ALA A 138 -4.41 -12.53 20.25
N ALA A 139 -5.57 -12.05 19.88
CA ALA A 139 -6.38 -12.64 18.84
C ALA A 139 -5.62 -12.58 17.49
N GLU A 140 -6.28 -12.69 16.37
CA GLU A 140 -5.66 -12.62 15.06
C GLU A 140 -4.81 -11.35 14.90
N SER A 141 -3.58 -11.51 14.46
CA SER A 141 -2.61 -10.42 14.26
C SER A 141 -1.72 -10.74 13.07
N GLY A 142 -1.31 -9.75 12.32
CA GLY A 142 -0.40 -9.98 11.21
C GLY A 142 -0.22 -8.82 10.26
N CYS A 143 0.70 -9.01 9.32
CA CYS A 143 0.86 -8.20 8.13
C CYS A 143 -0.14 -8.62 7.05
N GLY A 144 -0.47 -7.71 6.15
CA GLY A 144 -1.39 -8.02 5.06
C GLY A 144 -1.42 -7.01 3.95
N ILE A 145 -2.25 -7.33 2.97
CA ILE A 145 -2.52 -6.53 1.78
C ILE A 145 -4.00 -6.18 1.75
N VAL A 146 -4.32 -4.94 1.44
CA VAL A 146 -5.65 -4.52 1.01
C VAL A 146 -5.63 -4.32 -0.50
N PHE A 147 -6.74 -4.67 -1.17
CA PHE A 147 -6.88 -4.46 -2.61
C PHE A 147 -8.33 -4.20 -3.00
N ALA A 148 -8.54 -3.79 -4.26
CA ALA A 148 -9.83 -3.31 -4.74
C ALA A 148 -10.42 -2.22 -3.84
N ALA A 149 -9.52 -1.41 -3.22
CA ALA A 149 -9.95 -0.37 -2.29
C ALA A 149 -10.49 0.84 -3.05
N THR A 150 -11.68 1.28 -2.65
CA THR A 150 -12.40 2.39 -3.27
C THR A 150 -12.48 3.59 -2.33
N GLU A 151 -12.76 4.77 -2.87
CA GLU A 151 -12.96 5.99 -2.08
C GLU A 151 -14.10 5.87 -1.06
N VAL A 152 -15.07 5.01 -1.34
CA VAL A 152 -16.19 4.77 -0.41
C VAL A 152 -15.87 3.78 0.69
N GLY A 153 -14.68 3.15 0.65
CA GLY A 153 -14.16 2.28 1.70
C GLY A 153 -14.40 0.79 1.48
N ASP A 154 -15.00 0.39 0.35
CA ASP A 154 -15.10 -1.04 -0.01
C ASP A 154 -13.71 -1.56 -0.39
N HIS A 155 -13.33 -2.73 0.10
CA HIS A 155 -12.06 -3.39 -0.22
C HIS A 155 -12.05 -4.85 0.21
N TYR A 156 -11.07 -5.61 -0.28
CA TYR A 156 -10.64 -6.87 0.30
C TYR A 156 -9.40 -6.65 1.16
N ALA A 157 -9.24 -7.48 2.19
CA ALA A 157 -8.05 -7.48 3.02
C ALA A 157 -7.60 -8.92 3.28
N VAL A 158 -6.31 -9.18 3.10
CA VAL A 158 -5.70 -10.50 3.28
C VAL A 158 -4.55 -10.36 4.26
N PHE A 159 -4.57 -11.14 5.35
CA PHE A 159 -3.56 -11.08 6.40
C PHE A 159 -2.90 -12.43 6.59
N LEU A 160 -1.61 -12.41 6.83
CA LEU A 160 -0.85 -13.56 7.30
C LEU A 160 -0.81 -13.56 8.82
N ASP A 161 -1.60 -14.43 9.43
CA ASP A 161 -1.57 -14.73 10.87
C ASP A 161 -0.63 -15.91 11.17
N ARG A 162 -0.38 -16.21 12.43
CA ARG A 162 0.47 -17.37 12.84
C ARG A 162 -0.06 -18.72 12.43
N SER A 163 -1.35 -18.84 12.20
CA SER A 163 -2.02 -20.12 12.01
C SER A 163 -2.75 -20.24 10.69
N LYS A 164 -3.01 -19.13 10.05
CA LYS A 164 -3.85 -19.09 8.84
C LYS A 164 -3.67 -17.81 8.05
N VAL A 165 -4.15 -17.85 6.82
CA VAL A 165 -4.49 -16.67 6.04
C VAL A 165 -5.90 -16.23 6.45
N LEU A 166 -6.05 -14.99 6.85
CA LEU A 166 -7.34 -14.36 7.09
C LEU A 166 -7.70 -13.50 5.88
N PHE A 167 -8.71 -13.92 5.14
CA PHE A 167 -9.19 -13.21 3.96
C PHE A 167 -10.56 -12.59 4.27
N LEU A 168 -10.68 -11.27 4.13
CA LEU A 168 -11.87 -10.50 4.49
C LEU A 168 -12.41 -9.74 3.28
N ASP A 169 -13.72 -9.74 3.14
CA ASP A 169 -14.47 -8.83 2.28
C ASP A 169 -15.07 -7.72 3.16
N ASN A 170 -14.60 -6.50 2.97
CA ASN A 170 -15.12 -5.32 3.64
C ASN A 170 -15.97 -4.52 2.65
N SER A 171 -17.27 -4.55 2.85
CA SER A 171 -18.22 -3.77 2.08
C SER A 171 -18.89 -2.73 2.97
N ARG A 172 -18.95 -1.48 2.52
CA ARG A 172 -19.62 -0.39 3.22
C ARG A 172 -21.09 -0.71 3.54
N SER A 173 -21.71 -1.56 2.75
CA SER A 173 -23.08 -2.01 2.99
C SER A 173 -23.21 -3.02 4.13
N ALA A 174 -22.08 -3.63 4.56
CA ALA A 174 -22.02 -4.55 5.67
C ALA A 174 -21.59 -3.81 6.96
N SER A 175 -22.19 -4.17 8.07
CA SER A 175 -21.83 -3.60 9.38
C SER A 175 -20.50 -4.13 9.92
N TYR A 176 -19.89 -5.11 9.24
CA TYR A 176 -18.64 -5.77 9.62
C TYR A 176 -18.01 -6.44 8.40
N SER A 177 -16.69 -6.65 8.46
CA SER A 177 -15.96 -7.43 7.46
C SER A 177 -16.42 -8.89 7.47
N ARG A 178 -16.56 -9.49 6.29
CA ARG A 178 -16.98 -10.88 6.12
C ARG A 178 -15.78 -11.74 5.75
N PRO A 179 -15.57 -12.90 6.41
CA PRO A 179 -14.57 -13.84 5.96
C PRO A 179 -14.89 -14.37 4.56
N VAL A 180 -13.89 -14.41 3.69
CA VAL A 180 -13.95 -15.09 2.40
C VAL A 180 -13.40 -16.50 2.60
N GLY A 181 -14.22 -17.50 2.34
CA GLY A 181 -13.80 -18.89 2.46
C GLY A 181 -12.91 -19.33 1.30
N THR A 182 -12.01 -20.26 1.56
CA THR A 182 -11.19 -20.88 0.52
C THR A 182 -12.05 -21.74 -0.42
N THR A 183 -11.82 -21.62 -1.72
CA THR A 183 -12.39 -22.51 -2.74
C THR A 183 -11.54 -23.76 -2.87
N ARG A 184 -10.22 -23.62 -2.77
CA ARG A 184 -9.23 -24.70 -2.71
C ARG A 184 -8.17 -24.38 -1.67
N GLY A 185 -7.48 -25.40 -1.17
CA GLY A 185 -6.54 -25.26 -0.08
C GLY A 185 -7.24 -25.17 1.26
N THR A 186 -6.51 -24.90 2.30
CA THR A 186 -7.03 -24.82 3.67
C THR A 186 -6.97 -23.41 4.23
N GLY A 187 -6.17 -22.53 3.65
CA GLY A 187 -5.81 -21.24 4.23
C GLY A 187 -5.02 -21.37 5.53
N ILE A 188 -4.63 -22.59 5.92
CA ILE A 188 -3.91 -22.85 7.17
C ILE A 188 -2.41 -22.73 6.91
N VAL A 189 -1.76 -21.93 7.71
CA VAL A 189 -0.30 -21.80 7.79
C VAL A 189 0.09 -22.09 9.23
N LYS A 190 1.20 -22.80 9.44
CA LYS A 190 1.69 -23.06 10.81
C LYS A 190 3.14 -22.66 10.90
N PHE A 191 3.40 -21.69 11.72
CA PHE A 191 4.75 -21.30 12.07
C PHE A 191 5.13 -21.95 13.40
N ASP A 192 6.17 -22.77 13.40
CA ASP A 192 6.66 -23.48 14.60
C ASP A 192 7.44 -22.55 15.54
N ASN A 193 7.32 -21.26 15.35
CA ASN A 193 8.01 -20.26 16.16
C ASN A 193 7.32 -20.06 17.52
N PRO A 194 8.08 -19.93 18.62
CA PRO A 194 7.55 -19.45 19.88
C PRO A 194 6.86 -18.08 19.72
N PHE A 195 5.89 -17.78 20.57
CA PHE A 195 5.15 -16.52 20.50
C PHE A 195 6.00 -15.26 20.70
N ASP A 196 7.16 -15.40 21.29
CA ASP A 196 8.16 -14.32 21.50
C ASP A 196 9.09 -14.12 20.31
N LYS A 197 8.93 -14.92 19.26
CA LYS A 197 9.67 -14.78 18.01
C LYS A 197 8.77 -14.20 16.91
N PRO A 198 9.36 -13.38 16.02
CA PRO A 198 8.62 -12.90 14.85
C PRO A 198 8.15 -14.07 13.98
N VAL A 199 7.05 -13.87 13.29
CA VAL A 199 6.70 -14.65 12.10
C VAL A 199 7.44 -13.99 10.93
N GLU A 200 8.13 -14.80 10.15
CA GLU A 200 8.82 -14.36 8.93
C GLU A 200 8.39 -15.29 7.79
N ALA A 201 7.97 -14.73 6.67
CA ALA A 201 7.59 -15.48 5.49
C ALA A 201 7.60 -14.60 4.24
N GLU A 202 7.87 -15.21 3.10
CA GLU A 202 7.52 -14.63 1.81
C GLU A 202 6.00 -14.76 1.60
N PHE A 203 5.35 -13.66 1.32
CA PHE A 203 3.90 -13.61 1.11
C PHE A 203 3.62 -13.12 -0.30
N THR A 204 2.86 -13.90 -1.07
CA THR A 204 2.41 -13.49 -2.39
C THR A 204 0.88 -13.59 -2.48
N LEU A 205 0.28 -12.53 -3.00
CA LEU A 205 -1.13 -12.49 -3.38
C LEU A 205 -1.21 -12.25 -4.88
N ILE A 206 -1.84 -13.19 -5.60
CA ILE A 206 -2.13 -13.06 -7.02
C ILE A 206 -3.64 -12.86 -7.16
N VAL A 207 -4.06 -11.83 -7.88
CA VAL A 207 -5.46 -11.59 -8.24
C VAL A 207 -5.57 -11.62 -9.76
N GLN A 208 -6.42 -12.50 -10.27
CA GLN A 208 -6.68 -12.64 -11.69
C GLN A 208 -8.17 -12.89 -11.92
N ASP A 209 -8.83 -11.99 -12.64
CA ASP A 209 -10.28 -12.04 -12.85
C ASP A 209 -11.06 -12.11 -11.50
N ALA A 210 -11.80 -13.17 -11.30
CA ALA A 210 -12.58 -13.41 -10.07
C ALA A 210 -11.89 -14.32 -9.05
N TYR A 211 -10.60 -14.53 -9.18
CA TYR A 211 -9.84 -15.44 -8.31
C TYR A 211 -8.70 -14.72 -7.60
N ALA A 212 -8.45 -15.15 -6.37
CA ALA A 212 -7.26 -14.74 -5.65
C ALA A 212 -6.53 -16.00 -5.15
N TYR A 213 -5.21 -16.01 -5.33
CA TYR A 213 -4.32 -17.07 -4.87
C TYR A 213 -3.39 -16.49 -3.82
N VAL A 214 -3.29 -17.16 -2.68
CA VAL A 214 -2.36 -16.77 -1.63
C VAL A 214 -1.28 -17.82 -1.51
N LEU A 215 -0.04 -17.37 -1.64
CA LEU A 215 1.15 -18.19 -1.45
C LEU A 215 1.89 -17.72 -0.20
N VAL A 216 2.47 -18.68 0.51
CA VAL A 216 3.38 -18.44 1.64
C VAL A 216 4.61 -19.30 1.41
N ASP A 217 5.79 -18.68 1.41
CA ASP A 217 7.07 -19.33 1.09
C ASP A 217 7.03 -20.09 -0.26
N GLY A 218 6.35 -19.52 -1.27
CA GLY A 218 6.20 -20.08 -2.60
C GLY A 218 5.15 -21.19 -2.73
N GLU A 219 4.52 -21.63 -1.64
CA GLU A 219 3.49 -22.67 -1.66
C GLU A 219 2.08 -22.07 -1.61
N VAL A 220 1.17 -22.54 -2.49
CA VAL A 220 -0.23 -22.11 -2.49
C VAL A 220 -0.95 -22.64 -1.26
N VAL A 221 -1.34 -21.75 -0.36
CA VAL A 221 -2.07 -22.08 0.86
C VAL A 221 -3.58 -21.96 0.70
N GLY A 222 -4.04 -21.12 -0.24
CA GLY A 222 -5.46 -20.97 -0.52
C GLY A 222 -5.76 -20.29 -1.86
N GLU A 223 -6.84 -20.78 -2.49
CA GLU A 223 -7.52 -20.16 -3.62
C GLU A 223 -8.87 -19.64 -3.14
N TYR A 224 -9.25 -18.46 -3.54
CA TYR A 224 -10.46 -17.75 -3.12
C TYR A 224 -11.22 -17.25 -4.33
N THR A 225 -12.54 -17.42 -4.33
CA THR A 225 -13.41 -16.83 -5.36
C THR A 225 -13.94 -15.49 -4.85
N LEU A 226 -13.65 -14.44 -5.62
CA LEU A 226 -14.07 -13.09 -5.32
C LEU A 226 -15.48 -12.80 -5.85
N SER A 227 -16.14 -11.81 -5.27
CA SER A 227 -17.47 -11.42 -5.70
C SER A 227 -17.44 -10.76 -7.08
N GLN A 228 -18.19 -11.33 -8.03
CA GLN A 228 -18.37 -10.74 -9.36
C GLN A 228 -19.34 -9.53 -9.37
N SER A 229 -19.96 -9.22 -8.24
CA SER A 229 -20.92 -8.12 -8.15
C SER A 229 -20.28 -6.74 -7.97
N ARG A 230 -18.96 -6.69 -7.79
CA ARG A 230 -18.20 -5.43 -7.64
C ARG A 230 -16.95 -5.45 -8.52
N SER A 231 -16.49 -4.26 -8.90
CA SER A 231 -15.21 -4.10 -9.59
C SER A 231 -14.07 -4.51 -8.66
N LEU A 232 -13.07 -5.19 -9.22
CA LEU A 232 -11.80 -5.44 -8.55
C LEU A 232 -10.78 -4.34 -8.83
N GLU A 233 -11.08 -3.45 -9.79
CA GLU A 233 -10.24 -2.27 -10.00
C GLU A 233 -10.30 -1.36 -8.77
N GLY A 234 -9.15 -1.10 -8.17
CA GLY A 234 -9.03 -0.28 -6.98
C GLY A 234 -7.60 -0.19 -6.50
N LEU A 235 -7.41 0.55 -5.42
CA LEU A 235 -6.09 0.72 -4.81
C LEU A 235 -5.65 -0.57 -4.13
N ILE A 236 -4.35 -0.84 -4.26
CA ILE A 236 -3.62 -1.90 -3.56
C ILE A 236 -2.76 -1.24 -2.49
N GLY A 237 -2.67 -1.83 -1.32
CA GLY A 237 -1.87 -1.26 -0.23
C GLY A 237 -1.54 -2.27 0.86
N LEU A 238 -0.65 -1.86 1.74
CA LEU A 238 -0.31 -2.59 2.95
C LEU A 238 -1.38 -2.42 4.02
N ALA A 239 -1.51 -3.40 4.90
CA ALA A 239 -2.40 -3.32 6.05
C ALA A 239 -1.85 -4.10 7.24
N LEU A 240 -2.23 -3.66 8.44
CA LEU A 240 -1.88 -4.30 9.70
C LEU A 240 -3.13 -4.71 10.44
N LEU A 241 -3.19 -5.97 10.86
CA LEU A 241 -4.22 -6.49 11.75
C LEU A 241 -3.65 -6.59 13.17
N SER A 242 -4.39 -6.09 14.15
CA SER A 242 -4.00 -6.18 15.55
C SER A 242 -5.09 -6.84 16.40
N GLY A 243 -4.74 -7.94 17.06
CA GLY A 243 -5.57 -8.62 18.05
C GLY A 243 -5.34 -8.12 19.47
N THR A 244 -4.71 -6.96 19.65
CA THR A 244 -4.45 -6.35 20.95
C THR A 244 -4.37 -4.82 20.85
N ASN A 245 -4.74 -4.15 21.94
CA ASN A 245 -4.57 -2.71 22.13
C ASN A 245 -3.41 -2.36 23.08
N LYS A 246 -2.51 -3.32 23.35
CA LYS A 246 -1.37 -3.13 24.26
C LYS A 246 -0.14 -2.73 23.48
N ASP A 247 0.63 -1.81 24.05
CA ASP A 247 1.92 -1.32 23.52
C ASP A 247 1.83 -0.96 22.03
N PHE A 248 2.71 -1.52 21.20
CA PHE A 248 2.72 -1.30 19.75
C PHE A 248 1.64 -2.12 19.01
N GLY A 249 0.89 -2.99 19.70
CA GLY A 249 -0.11 -3.86 19.09
C GLY A 249 0.51 -4.94 18.20
N THR A 250 0.44 -4.77 16.90
CA THR A 250 1.20 -5.53 15.90
C THR A 250 2.22 -4.63 15.24
N ARG A 251 3.47 -5.10 15.15
CA ARG A 251 4.54 -4.49 14.38
C ARG A 251 4.79 -5.34 13.15
N CYS A 252 4.82 -4.73 11.99
CA CYS A 252 5.06 -5.36 10.71
C CYS A 252 6.26 -4.67 10.03
N GLU A 253 7.28 -5.45 9.70
CA GLU A 253 8.38 -5.08 8.82
C GLU A 253 8.09 -5.70 7.45
N VAL A 254 8.15 -4.91 6.40
CA VAL A 254 7.91 -5.32 5.02
C VAL A 254 9.15 -4.97 4.22
N THR A 255 9.75 -5.97 3.59
CA THR A 255 10.90 -5.83 2.70
C THR A 255 10.63 -6.50 1.38
N ASP A 256 11.43 -6.19 0.36
CA ASP A 256 11.35 -6.78 -0.98
C ASP A 256 9.96 -6.66 -1.63
N LEU A 257 9.21 -5.61 -1.25
CA LEU A 257 7.85 -5.38 -1.74
C LEU A 257 7.86 -4.96 -3.21
N HIS A 258 7.20 -5.75 -4.02
CA HIS A 258 6.96 -5.39 -5.41
C HIS A 258 5.55 -5.79 -5.89
N ILE A 259 5.06 -5.06 -6.87
CA ILE A 259 3.75 -5.30 -7.50
C ILE A 259 3.97 -5.39 -9.01
N TRP A 260 3.48 -6.47 -9.59
CA TRP A 260 3.39 -6.64 -11.04
C TRP A 260 1.95 -6.41 -11.50
N VAL A 261 1.80 -5.67 -12.58
CA VAL A 261 0.50 -5.35 -13.21
C VAL A 261 0.60 -5.65 -14.71
N PRO A 262 -0.37 -6.36 -15.32
CA PRO A 262 -0.38 -6.60 -16.76
C PRO A 262 -0.52 -5.29 -17.55
N ASN A 263 0.11 -5.24 -18.77
CA ASN A 263 0.01 -4.11 -19.70
C ASN A 263 -1.36 -4.03 -20.38
#